data_6961333db11f8efee76c5ff53e77876f
#
_entry.id   6961333db11f8efee76c5ff53e77876f
#
_cell.length_a   1.000
_cell.length_b   1.000
_cell.length_c   1.000
_cell.angle_alpha   90.00
_cell.angle_beta   90.00
_cell.angle_gamma   90.00
#
_symmetry.space_group_name_H-M   'P 1'
#
loop_
_entity.id
_entity.type
_entity.pdbx_description
1 polymer ?
#
loop_
_entity_poly.entity_id
_entity_poly.type
_entity_poly.pdbx_seq_one_letter_code
_entity_poly.pdbx_strand_id
1 'polypeptide(L)'
;KVIYNFDAIIYQLLNEEIACFSPDLLITLGGHVVSKRIKKFLRSCKPASHWYVSEEPKIVDLFQSITAQLEMDPLSFVEEINKKCSSNTSKHTYQSRWLSQSKHVLPPTTTVYSDLWVMGKLLEALPCNAALQLGTSSVVRNAQLYPLDASVSVYCNRGTSGIEGSVSTAV
;
A
#
# COMPACT_ATOMS: atom_id res chain seq x y z
N LYS A 1 4.22 13.47 -1.94
CA LYS A 1 3.17 12.87 -2.79
C LYS A 1 3.09 11.37 -2.49
N VAL A 2 1.90 10.87 -2.18
CA VAL A 2 1.66 9.47 -1.79
C VAL A 2 1.37 8.63 -3.04
N ILE A 3 1.85 7.39 -3.05
CA ILE A 3 1.55 6.38 -4.06
C ILE A 3 0.66 5.33 -3.39
N TYR A 4 -0.51 5.09 -3.92
CA TYR A 4 -1.52 4.16 -3.39
C TYR A 4 -1.77 2.94 -4.28
N ASN A 5 -1.34 2.98 -5.56
CA ASN A 5 -1.53 1.90 -6.53
C ASN A 5 -0.29 0.99 -6.68
N PHE A 6 0.51 0.85 -5.62
CA PHE A 6 1.77 0.09 -5.65
C PHE A 6 1.59 -1.39 -6.01
N ASP A 7 0.46 -2.02 -5.68
CA ASP A 7 0.20 -3.42 -6.06
C ASP A 7 0.11 -3.59 -7.57
N ALA A 8 -0.54 -2.65 -8.25
CA ALA A 8 -0.63 -2.65 -9.70
C ALA A 8 0.73 -2.35 -10.35
N ILE A 9 1.51 -1.44 -9.77
CA ILE A 9 2.89 -1.17 -10.20
C ILE A 9 3.72 -2.45 -10.12
N ILE A 10 3.80 -3.07 -8.93
CA ILE A 10 4.62 -4.28 -8.71
C ILE A 10 4.18 -5.45 -9.59
N TYR A 11 2.89 -5.53 -9.91
CA TYR A 11 2.37 -6.56 -10.82
C TYR A 11 2.91 -6.43 -12.25
N GLN A 12 3.18 -5.21 -12.69
CA GLN A 12 3.65 -4.91 -14.05
C GLN A 12 5.18 -4.80 -14.18
N LEU A 13 5.91 -4.76 -13.05
CA LEU A 13 7.37 -4.71 -13.07
C LEU A 13 7.97 -6.01 -13.64
N LEU A 14 8.94 -5.86 -14.52
CA LEU A 14 9.79 -6.95 -14.96
C LEU A 14 10.80 -7.31 -13.86
N ASN A 15 11.23 -8.57 -13.82
CA ASN A 15 12.17 -9.04 -12.79
C ASN A 15 13.47 -8.23 -12.73
N GLU A 16 13.98 -7.78 -13.86
CA GLU A 16 15.19 -6.94 -13.99
C GLU A 16 15.00 -5.51 -13.47
N GLU A 17 13.75 -5.03 -13.38
CA GLU A 17 13.44 -3.70 -12.87
C GLU A 17 13.31 -3.66 -11.35
N ILE A 18 13.05 -4.80 -10.70
CA ILE A 18 12.76 -4.89 -9.25
C ILE A 18 13.85 -4.21 -8.42
N ALA A 19 15.13 -4.41 -8.77
CA ALA A 19 16.25 -3.80 -8.06
C ALA A 19 16.17 -2.26 -8.05
N CYS A 20 15.69 -1.67 -9.13
CA CYS A 20 15.54 -0.22 -9.24
C CYS A 20 14.43 0.36 -8.36
N PHE A 21 13.49 -0.46 -7.93
CA PHE A 21 12.37 -0.09 -7.06
C PHE A 21 12.58 -0.52 -5.61
N SER A 22 13.70 -1.19 -5.31
CA SER A 22 14.05 -1.61 -3.96
C SER A 22 14.44 -0.41 -3.09
N PRO A 23 13.90 -0.29 -1.86
CA PRO A 23 14.31 0.76 -0.94
C PRO A 23 15.61 0.40 -0.23
N ASP A 24 16.48 1.38 0.01
CA ASP A 24 17.62 1.26 0.91
C ASP A 24 17.17 1.34 2.38
N LEU A 25 16.19 2.21 2.64
CA LEU A 25 15.55 2.38 3.94
C LEU A 25 14.06 2.09 3.81
N LEU A 26 13.58 1.13 4.59
CA LEU A 26 12.16 0.85 4.78
C LEU A 26 11.73 1.36 6.15
N ILE A 27 10.68 2.17 6.20
CA ILE A 27 10.04 2.59 7.44
C ILE A 27 8.61 2.06 7.44
N THR A 28 8.25 1.31 8.46
CA THR A 28 6.90 0.78 8.63
C THR A 28 6.23 1.39 9.86
N LEU A 29 5.02 1.89 9.66
CA LEU A 29 4.20 2.53 10.66
C LEU A 29 2.81 1.90 10.68
N GLY A 30 2.19 1.85 11.84
CA GLY A 30 0.80 1.46 11.99
C GLY A 30 0.55 -0.03 11.78
N GLY A 31 -0.65 -0.33 11.30
CA GLY A 31 -1.20 -1.67 11.33
C GLY A 31 -0.77 -2.61 10.19
N HIS A 32 -1.58 -3.62 10.01
CA HIS A 32 -1.30 -4.74 9.13
C HIS A 32 -1.39 -4.39 7.64
N VAL A 33 -0.35 -4.66 6.88
CA VAL A 33 -0.35 -4.50 5.42
C VAL A 33 -1.17 -5.63 4.78
N VAL A 34 -2.19 -5.26 4.00
CA VAL A 34 -3.10 -6.21 3.34
C VAL A 34 -2.43 -6.96 2.21
N SER A 35 -1.67 -6.22 1.38
CA SER A 35 -1.12 -6.73 0.14
C SER A 35 -0.11 -7.87 0.35
N LYS A 36 -0.39 -9.01 -0.27
CA LYS A 36 0.58 -10.10 -0.35
C LYS A 36 1.73 -9.79 -1.32
N ARG A 37 1.46 -8.97 -2.35
CA ARG A 37 2.47 -8.58 -3.34
C ARG A 37 3.54 -7.69 -2.74
N ILE A 38 3.13 -6.60 -2.06
CA ILE A 38 4.10 -5.71 -1.42
C ILE A 38 4.92 -6.45 -0.35
N LYS A 39 4.28 -7.36 0.41
CA LYS A 39 5.02 -8.18 1.38
C LYS A 39 6.07 -9.07 0.73
N LYS A 40 5.71 -9.74 -0.39
CA LYS A 40 6.67 -10.57 -1.14
C LYS A 40 7.79 -9.70 -1.72
N PHE A 41 7.45 -8.58 -2.33
CA PHE A 41 8.39 -7.64 -2.92
C PHE A 41 9.39 -7.12 -1.87
N LEU A 42 8.91 -6.56 -0.75
CA LEU A 42 9.78 -6.00 0.30
C LEU A 42 10.66 -7.06 0.97
N ARG A 43 10.16 -8.30 1.12
CA ARG A 43 10.99 -9.43 1.59
C ARG A 43 12.13 -9.76 0.62
N SER A 44 11.89 -9.65 -0.68
CA SER A 44 12.92 -9.91 -1.70
C SER A 44 13.93 -8.78 -1.83
N CYS A 45 13.54 -7.53 -1.56
CA CYS A 45 14.40 -6.36 -1.63
C CYS A 45 15.52 -6.37 -0.58
N LYS A 46 15.25 -6.92 0.61
CA LYS A 46 16.20 -6.92 1.75
C LYS A 46 16.83 -5.54 1.98
N PRO A 47 16.05 -4.54 2.39
CA PRO A 47 16.55 -3.18 2.60
C PRO A 47 17.72 -3.16 3.58
N ALA A 48 18.69 -2.28 3.36
CA ALA A 48 19.86 -2.15 4.24
C ALA A 48 19.45 -1.72 5.67
N SER A 49 18.36 -0.97 5.78
CA SER A 49 17.77 -0.58 7.07
C SER A 49 16.26 -0.68 7.02
N HIS A 50 15.68 -1.25 8.08
CA HIS A 50 14.22 -1.28 8.27
C HIS A 50 13.87 -0.81 9.68
N TRP A 51 13.19 0.31 9.76
CA TRP A 51 12.72 0.88 11.03
C TRP A 51 11.24 0.57 11.22
N TYR A 52 10.95 -0.08 12.33
CA TYR A 52 9.58 -0.35 12.77
C TYR A 52 9.19 0.65 13.83
N VAL A 53 8.17 1.46 13.54
CA VAL A 53 7.68 2.51 14.46
C VAL A 53 6.34 2.11 15.02
N SER A 54 6.25 1.97 16.32
CA SER A 54 5.03 1.57 17.04
C SER A 54 5.13 1.97 18.50
N GLU A 55 4.03 2.37 19.11
CA GLU A 55 3.92 2.52 20.57
C GLU A 55 3.90 1.18 21.30
N GLU A 56 3.53 0.11 20.59
CA GLU A 56 3.49 -1.22 21.17
C GLU A 56 4.89 -1.86 21.18
N PRO A 57 5.33 -2.44 22.32
CA PRO A 57 6.64 -3.07 22.40
C PRO A 57 6.73 -4.38 21.60
N LYS A 58 5.59 -4.89 21.13
CA LYS A 58 5.55 -6.15 20.38
C LYS A 58 5.97 -5.94 18.93
N ILE A 59 7.10 -6.54 18.58
CA ILE A 59 7.60 -6.54 17.21
C ILE A 59 6.83 -7.57 16.36
N VAL A 60 6.30 -7.10 15.22
CA VAL A 60 5.73 -7.96 14.20
C VAL A 60 6.51 -7.75 12.89
N ASP A 61 7.54 -8.56 12.67
CA ASP A 61 8.36 -8.44 11.46
C ASP A 61 7.69 -9.12 10.26
N LEU A 62 6.80 -8.39 9.60
CA LEU A 62 6.11 -8.86 8.40
C LEU A 62 7.04 -9.03 7.19
N PHE A 63 8.16 -8.34 7.17
CA PHE A 63 9.07 -8.28 6.02
C PHE A 63 10.38 -9.02 6.25
N GLN A 64 10.61 -9.52 7.46
CA GLN A 64 11.82 -10.27 7.86
C GLN A 64 13.12 -9.47 7.66
N SER A 65 13.08 -8.20 7.98
CA SER A 65 14.18 -7.27 7.73
C SER A 65 14.34 -6.15 8.75
N ILE A 66 13.62 -6.18 9.88
CA ILE A 66 13.70 -5.12 10.91
C ILE A 66 15.11 -5.04 11.46
N THR A 67 15.69 -3.84 11.39
CA THR A 67 17.01 -3.50 11.96
C THR A 67 16.92 -2.62 13.20
N ALA A 68 15.83 -1.86 13.34
CA ALA A 68 15.59 -1.01 14.50
C ALA A 68 14.09 -0.91 14.82
N GLN A 69 13.76 -0.88 16.10
CA GLN A 69 12.44 -0.53 16.60
C GLN A 69 12.51 0.85 17.25
N LEU A 70 11.52 1.68 16.95
CA LEU A 70 11.35 2.99 17.53
C LEU A 70 10.00 3.00 18.28
N GLU A 71 10.07 2.96 19.61
CA GLU A 71 8.90 2.99 20.48
C GLU A 71 8.39 4.42 20.61
N MET A 72 7.55 4.81 19.68
CA MET A 72 6.94 6.14 19.67
C MET A 72 5.69 6.17 18.82
N ASP A 73 4.86 7.17 19.06
CA ASP A 73 3.69 7.45 18.23
C ASP A 73 4.09 7.72 16.77
N PRO A 74 3.45 7.03 15.79
CA PRO A 74 3.74 7.21 14.37
C PRO A 74 3.61 8.66 13.88
N LEU A 75 2.65 9.44 14.39
CA LEU A 75 2.47 10.84 13.99
C LEU A 75 3.65 11.69 14.47
N SER A 76 4.02 11.52 15.74
CA SER A 76 5.18 12.19 16.35
C SER A 76 6.47 11.86 15.59
N PHE A 77 6.63 10.62 15.18
CA PHE A 77 7.77 10.20 14.35
C PHE A 77 7.82 10.96 13.01
N VAL A 78 6.69 11.04 12.30
CA VAL A 78 6.61 11.76 11.02
C VAL A 78 6.90 13.25 11.21
N GLU A 79 6.40 13.87 12.28
CA GLU A 79 6.67 15.28 12.61
C GLU A 79 8.16 15.53 12.87
N GLU A 80 8.80 14.66 13.65
CA GLU A 80 10.24 14.77 13.95
C GLU A 80 11.10 14.60 12.71
N ILE A 81 10.78 13.62 11.85
CA ILE A 81 11.49 13.44 10.58
C ILE A 81 11.32 14.68 9.69
N ASN A 82 10.11 15.20 9.57
CA ASN A 82 9.86 16.39 8.76
C ASN A 82 10.62 17.62 9.26
N LYS A 83 10.77 17.79 10.59
CA LYS A 83 11.58 18.87 11.17
C LYS A 83 13.08 18.70 10.86
N LYS A 84 13.59 17.46 10.89
CA LYS A 84 15.02 17.15 10.72
C LYS A 84 15.42 17.04 9.25
N CYS A 85 14.55 16.55 8.39
CA CYS A 85 14.77 16.45 6.96
C CYS A 85 14.41 17.76 6.25
N SER A 86 15.08 18.85 6.61
CA SER A 86 14.97 20.12 5.86
C SER A 86 15.42 19.87 4.42
N SER A 87 14.50 20.04 3.49
CA SER A 87 14.63 20.16 2.03
C SER A 87 16.06 20.00 1.44
N ASN A 88 16.60 18.81 1.49
CA ASN A 88 17.70 18.47 0.62
C ASN A 88 17.12 18.29 -0.79
N THR A 89 17.37 19.23 -1.67
CA THR A 89 16.97 19.22 -3.08
C THR A 89 17.79 18.19 -3.90
N SER A 90 18.21 17.09 -3.27
CA SER A 90 18.77 15.96 -3.99
C SER A 90 17.74 15.43 -4.98
N LYS A 91 18.19 15.17 -6.21
CA LYS A 91 17.36 14.61 -7.27
C LYS A 91 16.64 13.37 -6.72
N HIS A 92 15.36 13.47 -6.45
CA HIS A 92 14.52 12.38 -5.90
C HIS A 92 14.30 11.28 -6.97
N THR A 93 15.36 10.64 -7.44
CA THR A 93 15.32 9.64 -8.52
C THR A 93 14.43 8.45 -8.15
N TYR A 94 14.48 7.99 -6.88
CA TYR A 94 13.64 6.91 -6.38
C TYR A 94 12.16 7.29 -6.42
N GLN A 95 11.80 8.44 -5.83
CA GLN A 95 10.42 8.94 -5.84
C GLN A 95 9.91 9.18 -7.27
N SER A 96 10.74 9.79 -8.12
CA SER A 96 10.37 10.08 -9.51
C SER A 96 10.09 8.80 -10.29
N ARG A 97 10.85 7.75 -10.05
CA ARG A 97 10.67 6.43 -10.67
C ARG A 97 9.31 5.83 -10.31
N TRP A 98 8.99 5.78 -9.02
CA TRP A 98 7.69 5.29 -8.56
C TRP A 98 6.53 6.14 -9.08
N LEU A 99 6.66 7.47 -9.08
CA LEU A 99 5.63 8.37 -9.59
C LEU A 99 5.45 8.25 -11.11
N SER A 100 6.54 8.05 -11.86
CA SER A 100 6.47 7.80 -13.30
C SER A 100 5.71 6.51 -13.56
N GLN A 101 6.11 5.42 -12.92
CA GLN A 101 5.46 4.13 -13.09
C GLN A 101 3.97 4.18 -12.68
N SER A 102 3.64 4.88 -11.59
CA SER A 102 2.25 5.05 -11.14
C SER A 102 1.33 5.68 -12.18
N LYS A 103 1.87 6.52 -13.07
CA LYS A 103 1.10 7.16 -14.15
C LYS A 103 0.87 6.23 -15.35
N HIS A 104 1.73 5.23 -15.53
CA HIS A 104 1.68 4.33 -16.68
C HIS A 104 1.01 2.99 -16.36
N VAL A 105 0.66 2.76 -15.10
CA VAL A 105 -0.06 1.55 -14.71
C VAL A 105 -1.45 1.55 -15.32
N LEU A 106 -1.73 0.54 -16.11
CA LEU A 106 -3.06 0.29 -16.65
C LEU A 106 -3.83 -0.66 -15.72
N PRO A 107 -5.13 -0.42 -15.52
CA PRO A 107 -5.96 -1.35 -14.77
C PRO A 107 -6.02 -2.70 -15.51
N PRO A 108 -6.21 -3.81 -14.79
CA PRO A 108 -6.36 -5.11 -15.43
C PRO A 108 -7.57 -5.10 -16.37
N THR A 109 -7.36 -5.54 -17.60
CA THR A 109 -8.43 -5.75 -18.56
C THR A 109 -8.75 -7.23 -18.66
N THR A 110 -10.01 -7.59 -18.49
CA THR A 110 -10.48 -8.96 -18.70
C THR A 110 -11.88 -8.93 -19.30
N THR A 111 -12.13 -9.81 -20.25
CA THR A 111 -13.46 -10.01 -20.86
C THR A 111 -14.19 -11.18 -20.20
N VAL A 112 -13.50 -11.95 -19.37
CA VAL A 112 -14.07 -13.09 -18.66
C VAL A 112 -14.84 -12.60 -17.44
N TYR A 113 -16.09 -13.02 -17.32
CA TYR A 113 -16.91 -12.76 -16.12
C TYR A 113 -16.24 -13.40 -14.90
N SER A 114 -15.77 -12.55 -14.00
CA SER A 114 -14.98 -12.92 -12.81
C SER A 114 -15.08 -11.84 -11.76
N ASP A 115 -14.69 -12.14 -10.51
CA ASP A 115 -14.59 -11.16 -9.42
C ASP A 115 -13.79 -9.94 -9.82
N LEU A 116 -12.73 -10.14 -10.60
CA LEU A 116 -11.89 -9.05 -11.09
C LEU A 116 -12.63 -8.15 -12.08
N TRP A 117 -13.38 -8.74 -13.00
CA TRP A 117 -14.20 -8.01 -13.97
C TRP A 117 -15.31 -7.23 -13.27
N VAL A 118 -16.04 -7.87 -12.36
CA VAL A 118 -17.09 -7.23 -11.56
C VAL A 118 -16.53 -6.04 -10.78
N MET A 119 -15.37 -6.23 -10.13
CA MET A 119 -14.72 -5.16 -9.39
C MET A 119 -14.39 -3.96 -10.27
N GLY A 120 -13.83 -4.19 -11.47
CA GLY A 120 -13.55 -3.11 -12.40
C GLY A 120 -14.81 -2.33 -12.79
N LYS A 121 -15.89 -3.02 -13.14
CA LYS A 121 -17.17 -2.40 -13.50
C LYS A 121 -17.82 -1.62 -12.35
N LEU A 122 -17.72 -2.16 -11.14
CA LEU A 122 -18.21 -1.50 -9.93
C LEU A 122 -17.45 -0.20 -9.66
N LEU A 123 -16.12 -0.24 -9.73
CA LEU A 123 -15.28 0.93 -9.45
C LEU A 123 -15.42 2.03 -10.54
N GLU A 124 -15.61 1.63 -11.82
CA GLU A 124 -15.93 2.57 -12.90
C GLU A 124 -17.28 3.29 -12.70
N ALA A 125 -18.24 2.63 -12.05
CA ALA A 125 -19.59 3.16 -11.84
C ALA A 125 -19.75 3.95 -10.54
N LEU A 126 -18.70 4.04 -9.70
CA LEU A 126 -18.79 4.76 -8.43
C LEU A 126 -18.98 6.28 -8.67
N PRO A 127 -19.93 6.90 -7.97
CA PRO A 127 -20.07 8.35 -8.00
C PRO A 127 -18.91 9.03 -7.25
N CYS A 128 -18.64 10.29 -7.59
CA CYS A 128 -17.74 11.13 -6.81
C CYS A 128 -18.20 11.24 -5.35
N ASN A 129 -17.26 11.36 -4.43
CA ASN A 129 -17.48 11.43 -2.99
C ASN A 129 -18.19 10.20 -2.38
N ALA A 130 -18.15 9.06 -3.05
CA ALA A 130 -18.71 7.82 -2.51
C ALA A 130 -17.92 7.32 -1.29
N ALA A 131 -18.61 6.64 -0.36
CA ALA A 131 -18.00 5.84 0.69
C ALA A 131 -17.99 4.38 0.25
N LEU A 132 -16.82 3.84 -0.07
CA LEU A 132 -16.65 2.46 -0.51
C LEU A 132 -16.26 1.57 0.67
N GLN A 133 -17.13 0.63 1.02
CA GLN A 133 -16.85 -0.41 2.02
C GLN A 133 -16.36 -1.68 1.33
N LEU A 134 -15.15 -2.12 1.63
CA LEU A 134 -14.56 -3.31 1.06
C LEU A 134 -14.54 -4.46 2.06
N GLY A 135 -15.04 -5.60 1.63
CA GLY A 135 -14.84 -6.86 2.34
C GLY A 135 -13.37 -7.31 2.32
N THR A 136 -13.07 -8.27 3.17
CA THR A 136 -11.71 -8.85 3.24
C THR A 136 -11.41 -9.77 2.05
N SER A 137 -10.20 -10.35 2.02
CA SER A 137 -9.73 -11.35 1.06
C SER A 137 -9.60 -10.87 -0.39
N SER A 138 -10.28 -11.50 -1.37
CA SER A 138 -10.17 -11.18 -2.80
C SER A 138 -10.70 -9.79 -3.12
N VAL A 139 -11.76 -9.36 -2.47
CA VAL A 139 -12.44 -8.08 -2.73
C VAL A 139 -11.46 -6.91 -2.61
N VAL A 140 -10.85 -6.73 -1.44
CA VAL A 140 -9.89 -5.64 -1.21
C VAL A 140 -8.64 -5.78 -2.09
N ARG A 141 -8.20 -7.01 -2.41
CA ARG A 141 -7.03 -7.22 -3.26
C ARG A 141 -7.30 -6.91 -4.72
N ASN A 142 -8.48 -7.23 -5.22
CA ASN A 142 -8.88 -6.87 -6.57
C ASN A 142 -9.07 -5.36 -6.71
N ALA A 143 -9.69 -4.70 -5.73
CA ALA A 143 -9.85 -3.25 -5.72
C ALA A 143 -8.52 -2.50 -5.80
N GLN A 144 -7.46 -2.99 -5.14
CA GLN A 144 -6.12 -2.38 -5.17
C GLN A 144 -5.46 -2.34 -6.57
N LEU A 145 -5.99 -3.08 -7.54
CA LEU A 145 -5.43 -3.11 -8.90
C LEU A 145 -6.02 -2.01 -9.80
N TYR A 146 -7.07 -1.35 -9.36
CA TYR A 146 -7.76 -0.32 -10.13
C TYR A 146 -7.50 1.07 -9.56
N PRO A 147 -7.45 2.10 -10.42
CA PRO A 147 -7.43 3.47 -9.96
C PRO A 147 -8.78 3.82 -9.32
N LEU A 148 -8.73 4.65 -8.29
CA LEU A 148 -9.92 5.23 -7.66
C LEU A 148 -9.84 6.75 -7.75
N ASP A 149 -11.00 7.38 -7.88
CA ASP A 149 -11.11 8.84 -7.77
C ASP A 149 -10.69 9.27 -6.36
N ALA A 150 -9.93 10.37 -6.26
CA ALA A 150 -9.41 10.88 -4.99
C ALA A 150 -10.51 11.33 -4.02
N SER A 151 -11.72 11.55 -4.50
CA SER A 151 -12.88 11.92 -3.67
C SER A 151 -13.52 10.71 -2.98
N VAL A 152 -13.22 9.48 -3.41
CA VAL A 152 -13.79 8.26 -2.84
C VAL A 152 -13.10 7.91 -1.53
N SER A 153 -13.86 7.83 -0.45
CA SER A 153 -13.39 7.35 0.85
C SER A 153 -13.48 5.83 0.92
N VAL A 154 -12.37 5.16 1.23
CA VAL A 154 -12.31 3.68 1.26
C VAL A 154 -12.17 3.19 2.68
N TYR A 155 -13.05 2.27 3.07
CA TYR A 155 -13.07 1.60 4.36
C TYR A 155 -12.96 0.09 4.17
N CYS A 156 -12.33 -0.59 5.11
CA CYS A 156 -12.20 -2.04 5.07
C CYS A 156 -12.12 -2.61 6.49
N ASN A 157 -12.88 -3.63 6.77
CA ASN A 157 -12.85 -4.34 8.04
C ASN A 157 -11.58 -5.21 8.13
N ARG A 158 -10.51 -4.66 8.69
CA ARG A 158 -9.19 -5.31 8.73
C ARG A 158 -8.65 -5.61 10.13
N GLY A 159 -9.36 -5.22 11.19
CA GLY A 159 -8.94 -5.47 12.58
C GLY A 159 -8.85 -6.95 12.93
N THR A 160 -9.69 -7.77 12.33
CA THR A 160 -9.66 -9.23 12.44
C THR A 160 -9.61 -9.88 11.06
N SER A 161 -9.23 -11.15 10.98
CA SER A 161 -9.25 -11.92 9.73
C SER A 161 -10.64 -12.50 9.42
N GLY A 162 -11.68 -12.04 10.10
CA GLY A 162 -13.06 -12.44 9.87
C GLY A 162 -13.54 -12.11 8.45
N ILE A 163 -14.35 -12.98 7.89
CA ILE A 163 -14.95 -12.80 6.57
C ILE A 163 -16.43 -12.44 6.64
N GLU A 164 -17.04 -12.59 7.81
CA GLU A 164 -18.43 -12.23 8.08
C GLU A 164 -18.55 -10.88 8.78
N GLY A 165 -19.74 -10.30 8.76
CA GLY A 165 -20.02 -9.03 9.42
C GLY A 165 -19.57 -7.78 8.67
N SER A 166 -18.98 -7.90 7.48
CA SER A 166 -18.52 -6.73 6.71
C SER A 166 -19.67 -5.79 6.32
N VAL A 167 -20.83 -6.34 6.01
CA VAL A 167 -22.04 -5.55 5.66
C VAL A 167 -22.64 -4.90 6.90
N SER A 168 -22.79 -5.65 7.98
CA SER A 168 -23.41 -5.15 9.23
C SER A 168 -22.55 -4.09 9.95
N THR A 169 -21.27 -4.03 9.67
CA THR A 169 -20.36 -3.00 10.22
C THR A 169 -20.16 -1.80 9.28
N ALA A 170 -20.73 -1.85 8.08
CA ALA A 170 -20.68 -0.76 7.11
C ALA A 170 -21.85 0.23 7.26
N VAL A 171 -22.84 -0.09 8.09
CA VAL A 171 -24.09 0.68 8.30
C VAL A 171 -23.95 1.66 9.46
#